data_8ddea1be1123b3012c41f50e029ca936
#
_entry.id   8ddea1be1123b3012c41f50e029ca936
#
_cell.length_a   1.000
_cell.length_b   1.000
_cell.length_c   1.000
_cell.angle_alpha   90.00
_cell.angle_beta   90.00
_cell.angle_gamma   90.00
#
_symmetry.space_group_name_H-M   'P 1'
#
loop_
_entity.id
_entity.type
_entity.pdbx_description
1 polymer ?
#
loop_
_entity_poly.entity_id
_entity_poly.type
_entity_poly.pdbx_seq_one_letter_code
_entity_poly.pdbx_strand_id
1 'polypeptide(L)'
;MAFVFWVAFMAYKFRNPYKLIMVFGKKGSGKTTFLTKTAIQHLRKGYKVYSTVPIPGCYLFNVNDIGRCACEDKAVILIDEVGMIWDNRNFKNFRTDVRDYFKLQRHYHHKIYLFSQTFDIDVKLRNLCDTMYLCRCHMGFLSVARKIKRDITIIEPTGDTESRIADTLEFEPLLFSLFGAKTIIFTYIPNWVKFFNSFDAPELQPMEAQFYTPEQKIVKKLYGKHWRSLSASALAKPDGEAVPPT
;
A
#
# COMPACT_ATOMS: atom_id res chain seq x y z
N MET A 1 29.08 29.57 -5.64
CA MET A 1 29.22 28.11 -5.94
C MET A 1 29.63 27.31 -4.72
N ALA A 2 30.73 27.64 -4.01
CA ALA A 2 31.20 26.90 -2.81
C ALA A 2 30.13 26.78 -1.71
N PHE A 3 29.39 27.84 -1.42
CA PHE A 3 28.31 27.84 -0.44
C PHE A 3 27.21 26.81 -0.76
N VAL A 4 26.78 26.72 -2.04
CA VAL A 4 25.76 25.76 -2.46
C VAL A 4 26.25 24.32 -2.29
N PHE A 5 27.50 24.04 -2.64
CA PHE A 5 28.11 22.71 -2.41
C PHE A 5 28.22 22.38 -0.91
N TRP A 6 28.60 23.37 -0.08
CA TRP A 6 28.67 23.20 1.37
C TRP A 6 27.27 22.88 1.96
N VAL A 7 26.23 23.64 1.57
CA VAL A 7 24.85 23.39 2.01
C VAL A 7 24.38 22.00 1.56
N ALA A 8 24.63 21.61 0.31
CA ALA A 8 24.27 20.28 -0.20
C ALA A 8 25.00 19.16 0.56
N PHE A 9 26.29 19.34 0.84
CA PHE A 9 27.10 18.41 1.63
C PHE A 9 26.55 18.27 3.06
N MET A 10 26.24 19.37 3.73
CA MET A 10 25.68 19.37 5.07
C MET A 10 24.29 18.72 5.11
N ALA A 11 23.44 19.04 4.15
CA ALA A 11 22.11 18.42 3.99
C ALA A 11 22.21 16.89 3.78
N TYR A 12 23.19 16.45 3.01
CA TYR A 12 23.45 15.01 2.81
C TYR A 12 24.00 14.36 4.10
N LYS A 13 25.00 14.97 4.74
CA LYS A 13 25.67 14.45 5.94
C LYS A 13 24.71 14.27 7.12
N PHE A 14 23.80 15.22 7.34
CA PHE A 14 22.85 15.21 8.45
C PHE A 14 21.48 14.66 8.09
N ARG A 15 21.32 14.10 6.90
CA ARG A 15 20.08 13.46 6.48
C ARG A 15 19.79 12.22 7.32
N ASN A 16 18.59 12.19 7.93
CA ASN A 16 18.11 10.96 8.58
C ASN A 16 17.82 9.88 7.52
N PRO A 17 18.56 8.74 7.52
CA PRO A 17 18.30 7.64 6.60
C PRO A 17 17.12 6.74 7.03
N TYR A 18 16.77 6.79 8.31
CA TYR A 18 15.76 5.94 8.94
C TYR A 18 14.42 6.66 8.97
N LYS A 19 13.62 6.44 7.96
CA LYS A 19 12.34 7.11 7.76
C LYS A 19 11.18 6.14 7.83
N LEU A 20 10.07 6.62 8.39
CA LEU A 20 8.76 6.01 8.27
C LEU A 20 8.09 6.60 7.02
N ILE A 21 7.90 5.76 6.01
CA ILE A 21 7.40 6.16 4.69
C ILE A 21 6.07 5.48 4.43
N MET A 22 5.06 6.28 4.10
CA MET A 22 3.74 5.78 3.73
C MET A 22 3.51 5.90 2.22
N VAL A 23 3.03 4.84 1.61
CA VAL A 23 2.64 4.78 0.19
C VAL A 23 1.20 4.34 0.09
N PHE A 24 0.35 5.18 -0.45
CA PHE A 24 -1.05 4.86 -0.61
C PHE A 24 -1.53 5.05 -2.05
N GLY A 25 -2.63 4.40 -2.40
CA GLY A 25 -3.20 4.46 -3.74
C GLY A 25 -4.21 3.36 -3.97
N LYS A 26 -5.12 3.55 -4.90
CA LYS A 26 -6.20 2.61 -5.24
C LYS A 26 -5.66 1.22 -5.59
N LYS A 27 -6.52 0.20 -5.52
CA LYS A 27 -6.23 -1.14 -6.03
C LYS A 27 -5.73 -1.04 -7.49
N GLY A 28 -4.71 -1.82 -7.84
CA GLY A 28 -4.11 -1.78 -9.18
C GLY A 28 -3.17 -0.58 -9.45
N SER A 29 -2.90 0.30 -8.47
CA SER A 29 -1.97 1.43 -8.66
C SER A 29 -0.49 1.04 -8.72
N GLY A 30 -0.13 -0.24 -8.50
CA GLY A 30 1.24 -0.74 -8.52
C GLY A 30 1.97 -0.60 -7.19
N LYS A 31 1.26 -0.54 -6.05
CA LYS A 31 1.86 -0.45 -4.71
C LYS A 31 2.75 -1.64 -4.39
N THR A 32 2.23 -2.86 -4.55
CA THR A 32 2.99 -4.09 -4.28
C THR A 32 4.19 -4.23 -5.23
N THR A 33 4.07 -3.75 -6.48
CA THR A 33 5.21 -3.65 -7.40
C THR A 33 6.25 -2.65 -6.91
N PHE A 34 5.82 -1.51 -6.37
CA PHE A 34 6.74 -0.53 -5.76
C PHE A 34 7.39 -1.09 -4.48
N LEU A 35 6.63 -1.82 -3.66
CA LEU A 35 7.15 -2.55 -2.50
C LEU A 35 8.25 -3.53 -2.94
N THR A 36 7.99 -4.38 -3.93
CA THR A 36 8.94 -5.37 -4.47
C THR A 36 10.20 -4.71 -5.02
N LYS A 37 10.06 -3.62 -5.80
CA LYS A 37 11.18 -2.82 -6.25
C LYS A 37 12.02 -2.31 -5.08
N THR A 38 11.37 -1.78 -4.05
CA THR A 38 12.03 -1.24 -2.86
C THR A 38 12.78 -2.34 -2.10
N ALA A 39 12.16 -3.51 -1.93
CA ALA A 39 12.78 -4.69 -1.34
C ALA A 39 14.08 -5.05 -2.05
N ILE A 40 14.00 -5.31 -3.35
CA ILE A 40 15.15 -5.75 -4.15
C ILE A 40 16.25 -4.69 -4.20
N GLN A 41 15.89 -3.40 -4.25
CA GLN A 41 16.87 -2.32 -4.21
C GLN A 41 17.64 -2.24 -2.87
N HIS A 42 16.99 -2.57 -1.75
CA HIS A 42 17.64 -2.59 -0.45
C HIS A 42 18.47 -3.87 -0.26
N LEU A 43 17.97 -5.02 -0.71
CA LEU A 43 18.75 -6.28 -0.73
C LEU A 43 20.06 -6.11 -1.51
N ARG A 44 20.00 -5.47 -2.69
CA ARG A 44 21.22 -5.18 -3.51
C ARG A 44 22.22 -4.27 -2.80
N LYS A 45 21.79 -3.50 -1.82
CA LYS A 45 22.67 -2.65 -0.97
C LYS A 45 23.14 -3.35 0.29
N GLY A 46 22.84 -4.64 0.45
CA GLY A 46 23.23 -5.45 1.61
C GLY A 46 22.38 -5.24 2.87
N TYR A 47 21.21 -4.58 2.76
CA TYR A 47 20.29 -4.46 3.89
C TYR A 47 19.51 -5.76 4.10
N LYS A 48 19.24 -6.11 5.35
CA LYS A 48 18.26 -7.13 5.67
C LYS A 48 16.86 -6.54 5.52
N VAL A 49 16.02 -7.23 4.75
CA VAL A 49 14.68 -6.77 4.39
C VAL A 49 13.65 -7.72 4.94
N TYR A 50 12.73 -7.19 5.73
CA TYR A 50 11.56 -7.88 6.28
C TYR A 50 10.33 -7.44 5.48
N SER A 51 9.49 -8.39 5.08
CA SER A 51 8.31 -8.10 4.26
C SER A 51 7.12 -8.94 4.71
N THR A 52 5.92 -8.37 4.65
CA THR A 52 4.65 -9.12 4.82
C THR A 52 4.25 -9.86 3.55
N VAL A 53 4.84 -9.48 2.40
CA VAL A 53 4.63 -10.15 1.12
C VAL A 53 5.82 -11.08 0.85
N PRO A 54 5.61 -12.33 0.39
CA PRO A 54 6.69 -13.25 0.05
C PRO A 54 7.46 -12.74 -1.18
N ILE A 55 8.67 -12.25 -0.95
CA ILE A 55 9.60 -11.77 -1.98
C ILE A 55 10.92 -12.52 -1.81
N PRO A 56 11.52 -13.07 -2.89
CA PRO A 56 12.79 -13.78 -2.80
C PRO A 56 13.89 -12.95 -2.14
N GLY A 57 14.54 -13.52 -1.13
CA GLY A 57 15.61 -12.89 -0.35
C GLY A 57 15.15 -12.02 0.82
N CYS A 58 13.85 -11.82 1.01
CA CYS A 58 13.30 -11.14 2.18
C CYS A 58 12.96 -12.13 3.30
N TYR A 59 13.01 -11.65 4.53
CA TYR A 59 12.45 -12.36 5.68
C TYR A 59 10.95 -12.11 5.72
N LEU A 60 10.15 -13.17 5.61
CA LEU A 60 8.70 -13.09 5.79
C LEU A 60 8.39 -13.00 7.28
N PHE A 61 7.54 -12.07 7.70
CA PHE A 61 7.17 -11.88 9.10
C PHE A 61 5.67 -11.62 9.27
N ASN A 62 5.19 -11.90 10.48
CA ASN A 62 3.81 -11.60 10.84
C ASN A 62 3.74 -10.17 11.42
N VAL A 63 2.78 -9.37 10.95
CA VAL A 63 2.57 -7.99 11.43
C VAL A 63 2.31 -7.91 12.94
N ASN A 64 1.75 -8.97 13.53
CA ASN A 64 1.51 -9.04 14.97
C ASN A 64 2.79 -9.04 15.81
N ASP A 65 3.94 -9.34 15.20
CA ASP A 65 5.25 -9.37 15.87
C ASP A 65 5.87 -7.98 15.98
N ILE A 66 5.33 -6.99 15.27
CA ILE A 66 5.78 -5.58 15.34
C ILE A 66 5.57 -5.05 16.76
N GLY A 67 6.60 -4.43 17.28
CA GLY A 67 6.64 -3.90 18.64
C GLY A 67 6.91 -4.93 19.74
N ARG A 68 6.92 -6.24 19.41
CA ARG A 68 7.21 -7.33 20.33
C ARG A 68 8.53 -8.02 20.04
N CYS A 69 8.85 -8.19 18.77
CA CYS A 69 10.07 -8.87 18.34
C CYS A 69 11.08 -7.87 17.80
N ALA A 70 12.36 -8.10 18.11
CA ALA A 70 13.44 -7.28 17.61
C ALA A 70 13.79 -7.71 16.17
N CYS A 71 13.86 -6.72 15.28
CA CYS A 71 14.55 -6.88 14.00
C CYS A 71 16.03 -6.53 14.17
N GLU A 72 16.84 -6.94 13.20
CA GLU A 72 18.27 -6.59 13.21
C GLU A 72 18.48 -5.08 12.99
N ASP A 73 19.61 -4.56 13.50
CA ASP A 73 20.03 -3.19 13.28
C ASP A 73 20.08 -2.83 11.79
N LYS A 74 19.65 -1.63 11.44
CA LYS A 74 19.58 -1.11 10.06
C LYS A 74 18.65 -1.92 9.13
N ALA A 75 17.68 -2.63 9.67
CA ALA A 75 16.71 -3.37 8.87
C ALA A 75 15.78 -2.45 8.07
N VAL A 76 15.30 -2.98 6.95
CA VAL A 76 14.25 -2.37 6.14
C VAL A 76 12.97 -3.22 6.28
N ILE A 77 11.88 -2.60 6.68
CA ILE A 77 10.62 -3.28 6.97
C ILE A 77 9.56 -2.79 6.00
N LEU A 78 8.92 -3.73 5.31
CA LEU A 78 7.91 -3.46 4.28
C LEU A 78 6.60 -4.13 4.69
N ILE A 79 5.56 -3.32 4.90
CA ILE A 79 4.25 -3.78 5.35
C ILE A 79 3.23 -3.43 4.29
N ASP A 80 2.63 -4.44 3.67
CA ASP A 80 1.54 -4.25 2.71
C ASP A 80 0.18 -4.28 3.42
N GLU A 81 -0.81 -3.66 2.82
CA GLU A 81 -2.21 -3.59 3.25
C GLU A 81 -2.42 -3.11 4.70
N VAL A 82 -1.65 -2.11 5.11
CA VAL A 82 -1.69 -1.53 6.47
C VAL A 82 -3.11 -1.08 6.88
N GLY A 83 -3.92 -0.63 5.92
CA GLY A 83 -5.29 -0.21 6.15
C GLY A 83 -6.22 -1.34 6.62
N MET A 84 -5.90 -2.60 6.30
CA MET A 84 -6.65 -3.77 6.81
C MET A 84 -6.26 -4.11 8.25
N ILE A 85 -5.05 -3.76 8.66
CA ILE A 85 -4.48 -4.13 9.97
C ILE A 85 -4.77 -3.03 11.00
N TRP A 86 -4.56 -1.78 10.62
CA TRP A 86 -4.67 -0.60 11.50
C TRP A 86 -5.64 0.42 10.90
N ASP A 87 -6.92 0.02 10.77
CA ASP A 87 -8.01 0.88 10.30
C ASP A 87 -8.38 1.90 11.38
N ASN A 88 -8.68 3.12 10.94
CA ASN A 88 -9.13 4.23 11.80
C ASN A 88 -10.43 3.90 12.57
N ARG A 89 -11.28 3.01 12.03
CA ARG A 89 -12.54 2.58 12.66
C ARG A 89 -12.34 1.68 13.88
N ASN A 90 -11.22 0.96 13.95
CA ASN A 90 -10.84 0.07 15.06
C ASN A 90 -9.86 0.72 16.05
N PHE A 91 -10.01 2.00 16.29
CA PHE A 91 -9.16 2.84 17.14
C PHE A 91 -8.84 2.24 18.53
N LYS A 92 -9.75 1.46 19.11
CA LYS A 92 -9.54 0.81 20.42
C LYS A 92 -8.49 -0.31 20.37
N ASN A 93 -8.19 -0.85 19.19
CA ASN A 93 -7.31 -2.00 19.00
C ASN A 93 -5.89 -1.65 18.53
N PHE A 94 -5.58 -0.34 18.37
CA PHE A 94 -4.21 0.05 18.03
C PHE A 94 -3.30 -0.14 19.23
N ARG A 95 -2.58 -1.24 19.24
CA ARG A 95 -1.72 -1.68 20.33
C ARG A 95 -0.69 -0.61 20.70
N THR A 96 -0.51 -0.40 21.99
CA THR A 96 0.44 0.61 22.52
C THR A 96 1.88 0.30 22.12
N ASP A 97 2.27 -0.98 22.15
CA ASP A 97 3.61 -1.43 21.75
C ASP A 97 3.93 -1.15 20.27
N VAL A 98 2.97 -1.32 19.36
CA VAL A 98 3.11 -0.96 17.94
C VAL A 98 3.31 0.56 17.77
N ARG A 99 2.49 1.35 18.46
CA ARG A 99 2.62 2.81 18.44
C ARG A 99 3.98 3.28 18.94
N ASP A 100 4.42 2.73 20.05
CA ASP A 100 5.68 3.11 20.68
C ASP A 100 6.88 2.64 19.83
N TYR A 101 6.76 1.48 19.19
CA TYR A 101 7.74 1.03 18.20
C TYR A 101 7.88 2.02 17.03
N PHE A 102 6.76 2.48 16.43
CA PHE A 102 6.83 3.46 15.33
C PHE A 102 7.38 4.81 15.76
N LYS A 103 7.15 5.23 17.01
CA LYS A 103 7.79 6.45 17.56
C LYS A 103 9.29 6.29 17.73
N LEU A 104 9.74 5.10 18.13
CA LEU A 104 11.12 4.79 18.43
C LEU A 104 11.87 4.15 17.25
N GLN A 105 11.23 3.90 16.10
CA GLN A 105 11.81 3.20 14.97
C GLN A 105 13.16 3.77 14.51
N ARG A 106 13.33 5.07 14.63
CA ARG A 106 14.58 5.76 14.31
C ARG A 106 15.72 5.38 15.26
N HIS A 107 15.43 5.12 16.53
CA HIS A 107 16.41 4.67 17.52
C HIS A 107 16.87 3.23 17.27
N TYR A 108 15.99 2.41 16.68
CA TYR A 108 16.31 1.05 16.22
C TYR A 108 16.98 1.03 14.85
N HIS A 109 17.27 2.20 14.27
CA HIS A 109 17.83 2.35 12.92
C HIS A 109 17.00 1.64 11.83
N HIS A 110 15.71 1.51 12.01
CA HIS A 110 14.83 0.86 11.04
C HIS A 110 14.29 1.85 10.02
N LYS A 111 14.23 1.44 8.77
CA LYS A 111 13.55 2.15 7.70
C LYS A 111 12.29 1.39 7.34
N ILE A 112 11.14 2.03 7.51
CA ILE A 112 9.85 1.37 7.39
C ILE A 112 9.06 1.96 6.22
N TYR A 113 8.47 1.07 5.42
CA TYR A 113 7.53 1.43 4.37
C TYR A 113 6.17 0.78 4.66
N LEU A 114 5.15 1.61 4.73
CA LEU A 114 3.76 1.24 4.95
C LEU A 114 2.99 1.40 3.64
N PHE A 115 2.33 0.36 3.17
CA PHE A 115 1.53 0.42 1.95
C PHE A 115 0.05 0.26 2.29
N SER A 116 -0.82 1.10 1.70
CA SER A 116 -2.26 1.06 1.93
C SER A 116 -3.05 1.38 0.67
N GLN A 117 -4.25 0.84 0.57
CA GLN A 117 -5.18 1.16 -0.52
C GLN A 117 -5.85 2.51 -0.30
N THR A 118 -6.16 2.85 0.94
CA THR A 118 -6.86 4.07 1.33
C THR A 118 -5.98 4.95 2.20
N PHE A 119 -6.41 6.19 2.36
CA PHE A 119 -5.79 7.14 3.30
C PHE A 119 -6.36 6.98 4.73
N ASP A 120 -7.38 6.11 4.91
CA ASP A 120 -8.10 5.89 6.17
C ASP A 120 -7.34 4.97 7.14
N ILE A 121 -6.05 5.22 7.29
CA ILE A 121 -5.21 4.62 8.33
C ILE A 121 -5.38 5.42 9.62
N ASP A 122 -5.12 4.79 10.76
CA ASP A 122 -5.08 5.47 12.06
C ASP A 122 -4.33 6.80 11.95
N VAL A 123 -4.99 7.88 12.38
CA VAL A 123 -4.46 9.25 12.29
C VAL A 123 -3.15 9.39 13.04
N LYS A 124 -2.98 8.66 14.16
CA LYS A 124 -1.74 8.70 14.95
C LYS A 124 -0.57 8.13 14.17
N LEU A 125 -0.79 7.00 13.47
CA LEU A 125 0.25 6.39 12.63
C LEU A 125 0.58 7.28 11.44
N ARG A 126 -0.43 7.85 10.79
CA ARG A 126 -0.25 8.78 9.68
C ARG A 126 0.55 10.03 10.09
N ASN A 127 0.33 10.53 11.32
CA ASN A 127 1.05 11.68 11.86
C ASN A 127 2.52 11.39 12.19
N LEU A 128 2.88 10.12 12.38
CA LEU A 128 4.27 9.70 12.59
C LEU A 128 5.06 9.55 11.29
N CYS A 129 4.39 9.53 10.13
CA CYS A 129 5.07 9.33 8.85
C CYS A 129 5.92 10.55 8.45
N ASP A 130 7.21 10.33 8.21
CA ASP A 130 8.15 11.36 7.73
C ASP A 130 7.89 11.74 6.27
N THR A 131 7.34 10.82 5.47
CA THR A 131 7.16 11.02 4.04
C THR A 131 5.96 10.21 3.56
N MET A 132 5.13 10.82 2.73
CA MET A 132 3.97 10.17 2.12
C MET A 132 4.04 10.24 0.60
N TYR A 133 3.62 9.17 -0.07
CA TYR A 133 3.53 9.08 -1.52
C TYR A 133 2.14 8.63 -1.96
N LEU A 134 1.58 9.30 -2.97
CA LEU A 134 0.40 8.81 -3.69
C LEU A 134 0.85 8.07 -4.94
N CYS A 135 0.48 6.79 -5.01
CA CYS A 135 0.79 5.89 -6.11
C CYS A 135 -0.38 5.84 -7.10
N ARG A 136 -0.09 6.03 -8.37
CA ARG A 136 -1.05 5.93 -9.49
C ARG A 136 -0.44 5.10 -10.62
N CYS A 137 -1.25 4.22 -11.21
CA CYS A 137 -0.85 3.48 -12.40
C CYS A 137 -1.26 4.26 -13.66
N HIS A 138 -0.34 4.34 -14.60
CA HIS A 138 -0.56 4.92 -15.92
C HIS A 138 -0.34 3.84 -16.98
N MET A 139 -1.24 3.78 -17.95
CA MET A 139 -1.19 2.85 -19.10
C MET A 139 -1.06 1.36 -18.70
N GLY A 140 -1.40 0.97 -17.47
CA GLY A 140 -1.32 -0.40 -16.97
C GLY A 140 0.09 -0.92 -16.68
N PHE A 141 1.16 -0.30 -17.16
CA PHE A 141 2.54 -0.77 -17.02
C PHE A 141 3.47 0.18 -16.23
N LEU A 142 3.07 1.41 -16.01
CA LEU A 142 3.88 2.42 -15.33
C LEU A 142 3.20 2.87 -14.04
N SER A 143 3.79 2.59 -12.91
CA SER A 143 3.36 3.12 -11.62
C SER A 143 4.19 4.34 -11.27
N VAL A 144 3.52 5.43 -10.90
CA VAL A 144 4.12 6.70 -10.53
C VAL A 144 3.71 7.05 -9.11
N ALA A 145 4.69 7.16 -8.22
CA ALA A 145 4.47 7.59 -6.84
C ALA A 145 4.94 9.04 -6.69
N ARG A 146 4.01 9.96 -6.38
CA ARG A 146 4.30 11.37 -6.14
C ARG A 146 4.30 11.65 -4.65
N LYS A 147 5.33 12.37 -4.19
CA LYS A 147 5.45 12.77 -2.80
C LYS A 147 4.39 13.83 -2.46
N ILE A 148 3.80 13.67 -1.30
CA ILE A 148 2.83 14.59 -0.73
C ILE A 148 3.46 15.30 0.45
N LYS A 149 3.28 16.60 0.48
CA LYS A 149 3.57 17.46 1.61
C LYS A 149 2.27 17.70 2.38
N ARG A 150 2.37 17.67 3.68
CA ARG A 150 1.29 18.02 4.60
C ARG A 150 1.54 19.43 5.09
N ASP A 151 0.67 20.34 4.76
CA ASP A 151 0.69 21.71 5.26
C ASP A 151 -0.38 21.87 6.35
N ILE A 152 0.05 22.35 7.49
CA ILE A 152 -0.80 22.65 8.64
C ILE A 152 -1.15 24.12 8.55
N THR A 153 -2.42 24.43 8.30
CA THR A 153 -2.95 25.80 8.36
C THR A 153 -3.74 25.98 9.63
N ILE A 154 -3.39 27.03 10.37
CA ILE A 154 -4.17 27.47 11.53
C ILE A 154 -5.21 28.43 11.01
N ILE A 155 -6.47 28.06 11.14
CA ILE A 155 -7.60 28.96 10.82
C ILE A 155 -7.86 29.77 12.07
N GLU A 156 -7.59 31.07 11.98
CA GLU A 156 -7.88 32.00 13.07
C GLU A 156 -9.39 32.07 13.34
N PRO A 157 -9.80 32.19 14.58
CA PRO A 157 -11.20 32.26 14.95
C PRO A 157 -11.84 33.52 14.37
N THR A 158 -12.93 33.35 13.63
CA THR A 158 -13.76 34.46 13.16
C THR A 158 -15.06 34.45 13.98
N GLY A 159 -15.17 35.33 14.98
CA GLY A 159 -16.30 35.36 15.87
C GLY A 159 -16.32 34.24 16.92
N ASP A 160 -17.46 33.63 17.19
CA ASP A 160 -17.67 32.59 18.22
C ASP A 160 -17.11 31.19 17.87
N THR A 161 -16.34 31.05 16.82
CA THR A 161 -15.77 29.75 16.43
C THR A 161 -14.37 29.59 17.00
N GLU A 162 -14.11 28.40 17.62
CA GLU A 162 -12.78 28.03 18.12
C GLU A 162 -11.76 27.91 16.97
N SER A 163 -10.51 28.22 17.25
CA SER A 163 -9.39 28.04 16.32
C SER A 163 -9.31 26.58 15.86
N ARG A 164 -9.35 26.33 14.57
CA ARG A 164 -9.27 24.98 13.98
C ARG A 164 -7.97 24.80 13.22
N ILE A 165 -7.33 23.67 13.47
CA ILE A 165 -6.16 23.24 12.70
C ILE A 165 -6.69 22.44 11.50
N ALA A 166 -6.47 22.97 10.30
CA ALA A 166 -6.78 22.26 9.06
C ALA A 166 -5.51 21.68 8.44
N ASP A 167 -5.56 20.40 8.11
CA ASP A 167 -4.49 19.71 7.37
C ASP A 167 -4.82 19.73 5.89
N THR A 168 -3.98 20.37 5.09
CA THR A 168 -4.05 20.30 3.63
C THR A 168 -2.94 19.41 3.09
N LEU A 169 -3.30 18.56 2.12
CA LEU A 169 -2.37 17.66 1.46
C LEU A 169 -2.08 18.19 0.07
N GLU A 170 -0.84 18.59 -0.18
CA GLU A 170 -0.40 19.09 -1.46
C GLU A 170 0.73 18.22 -2.04
N PHE A 171 0.83 18.21 -3.37
CA PHE A 171 1.99 17.56 -3.99
C PHE A 171 3.22 18.44 -3.84
N GLU A 172 4.31 17.84 -3.41
CA GLU A 172 5.60 18.52 -3.39
C GLU A 172 5.99 18.95 -4.82
N PRO A 173 6.41 20.22 -5.03
CA PRO A 173 6.79 20.70 -6.34
C PRO A 173 7.91 19.86 -6.98
N LEU A 174 7.77 19.56 -8.27
CA LEU A 174 8.74 18.74 -9.01
C LEU A 174 10.13 19.37 -9.06
N LEU A 175 10.21 20.69 -8.92
CA LEU A 175 11.47 21.42 -8.90
C LEU A 175 12.44 20.88 -7.83
N PHE A 176 11.94 20.45 -6.68
CA PHE A 176 12.76 19.87 -5.61
C PHE A 176 13.44 18.54 -6.02
N SER A 177 12.95 17.86 -7.05
CA SER A 177 13.62 16.66 -7.56
C SER A 177 14.98 16.97 -8.18
N LEU A 178 15.16 18.17 -8.73
CA LEU A 178 16.45 18.64 -9.27
C LEU A 178 17.51 18.78 -8.18
N PHE A 179 17.09 19.03 -6.93
CA PHE A 179 17.97 19.11 -5.77
C PHE A 179 18.10 17.77 -5.01
N GLY A 180 17.83 16.65 -5.67
CA GLY A 180 17.99 15.32 -5.10
C GLY A 180 16.86 14.86 -4.17
N ALA A 181 15.79 15.64 -4.02
CA ALA A 181 14.59 15.20 -3.33
C ALA A 181 13.86 14.16 -4.20
N LYS A 182 13.48 13.03 -3.63
CA LYS A 182 12.69 12.01 -4.33
C LYS A 182 11.22 12.42 -4.34
N THR A 183 10.88 13.46 -5.10
CA THR A 183 9.50 13.96 -5.20
C THR A 183 8.62 13.08 -6.08
N ILE A 184 9.24 12.35 -7.01
CA ILE A 184 8.56 11.41 -7.90
C ILE A 184 9.38 10.12 -8.03
N ILE A 185 8.69 8.99 -8.04
CA ILE A 185 9.29 7.67 -8.20
C ILE A 185 8.53 6.93 -9.29
N PHE A 186 9.24 6.59 -10.37
CA PHE A 186 8.71 5.77 -11.46
C PHE A 186 9.00 4.30 -11.20
N THR A 187 8.01 3.45 -11.42
CA THR A 187 8.16 2.00 -11.31
C THR A 187 7.56 1.33 -12.54
N TYR A 188 8.41 0.73 -13.37
CA TYR A 188 7.99 -0.05 -14.52
C TYR A 188 7.53 -1.44 -14.04
N ILE A 189 6.23 -1.68 -14.08
CA ILE A 189 5.56 -2.85 -13.49
C ILE A 189 6.10 -4.18 -14.02
N PRO A 190 6.27 -4.39 -15.35
CA PRO A 190 6.70 -5.68 -15.90
C PRO A 190 8.03 -6.20 -15.35
N ASN A 191 8.93 -5.31 -14.90
CA ASN A 191 10.21 -5.73 -14.34
C ASN A 191 10.10 -6.40 -12.97
N TRP A 192 9.03 -6.12 -12.22
CA TRP A 192 8.92 -6.47 -10.80
C TRP A 192 7.79 -7.44 -10.49
N VAL A 193 6.74 -7.49 -11.33
CA VAL A 193 5.56 -8.35 -11.10
C VAL A 193 5.91 -9.84 -11.03
N LYS A 194 7.00 -10.26 -11.66
CA LYS A 194 7.48 -11.64 -11.67
C LYS A 194 8.04 -12.14 -10.32
N PHE A 195 8.26 -11.26 -9.36
CA PHE A 195 8.85 -11.59 -8.06
C PHE A 195 7.83 -11.78 -6.95
N PHE A 196 6.54 -11.60 -7.22
CA PHE A 196 5.46 -11.83 -6.27
C PHE A 196 4.20 -12.30 -7.00
N ASN A 197 3.35 -13.04 -6.29
CA ASN A 197 2.04 -13.43 -6.82
C ASN A 197 1.01 -12.34 -6.51
N SER A 198 0.53 -11.65 -7.54
CA SER A 198 -0.48 -10.57 -7.38
C SER A 198 -1.89 -11.11 -7.15
N PHE A 199 -2.11 -12.41 -7.37
CA PHE A 199 -3.40 -13.07 -7.27
C PHE A 199 -3.45 -14.05 -6.09
N ASP A 200 -2.46 -13.98 -5.20
CA ASP A 200 -2.44 -14.78 -3.98
C ASP A 200 -3.52 -14.27 -3.03
N ALA A 201 -4.55 -15.09 -2.84
CA ALA A 201 -5.67 -14.80 -1.96
C ALA A 201 -5.95 -16.04 -1.10
N PRO A 202 -6.45 -15.87 0.13
CA PRO A 202 -6.92 -16.99 0.93
C PRO A 202 -7.98 -17.78 0.19
N GLU A 203 -7.95 -19.11 0.32
CA GLU A 203 -8.98 -19.96 -0.22
C GLU A 203 -10.33 -19.61 0.41
N LEU A 204 -11.29 -19.32 -0.43
CA LEU A 204 -12.67 -19.09 -0.02
C LEU A 204 -13.47 -20.39 -0.16
N GLN A 205 -14.40 -20.60 0.75
CA GLN A 205 -15.34 -21.70 0.60
C GLN A 205 -16.25 -21.45 -0.61
N PRO A 206 -16.60 -22.50 -1.37
CA PRO A 206 -17.50 -22.36 -2.51
C PRO A 206 -18.85 -21.80 -2.04
N MET A 207 -19.37 -20.86 -2.80
CA MET A 207 -20.67 -20.26 -2.50
C MET A 207 -21.78 -21.22 -2.94
N GLU A 208 -22.69 -21.55 -2.02
CA GLU A 208 -23.94 -22.23 -2.33
C GLU A 208 -24.89 -21.24 -3.01
N ALA A 209 -24.82 -21.17 -4.34
CA ALA A 209 -25.70 -20.31 -5.12
C ALA A 209 -26.55 -21.14 -6.07
N GLN A 210 -27.86 -20.88 -6.08
CA GLN A 210 -28.77 -21.49 -7.03
C GLN A 210 -28.75 -20.70 -8.34
N PHE A 211 -28.67 -21.46 -9.48
CA PHE A 211 -28.73 -20.82 -10.77
C PHE A 211 -30.17 -20.37 -11.06
N TYR A 212 -30.37 -19.09 -11.27
CA TYR A 212 -31.64 -18.52 -11.64
C TYR A 212 -31.89 -18.68 -13.14
N THR A 213 -32.91 -19.46 -13.49
CA THR A 213 -33.34 -19.67 -14.88
C THR A 213 -34.52 -18.77 -15.20
N PRO A 214 -34.33 -17.60 -15.80
CA PRO A 214 -35.43 -16.73 -16.18
C PRO A 214 -36.19 -17.28 -17.40
N GLU A 215 -37.37 -16.72 -17.70
CA GLU A 215 -38.15 -17.10 -18.86
C GLU A 215 -37.34 -17.04 -20.16
N GLN A 216 -37.41 -18.09 -20.98
CA GLN A 216 -36.60 -18.25 -22.19
C GLN A 216 -36.68 -17.08 -23.18
N LYS A 217 -37.82 -16.39 -23.26
CA LYS A 217 -38.02 -15.22 -24.14
C LYS A 217 -37.12 -14.05 -23.76
N ILE A 218 -37.02 -13.77 -22.45
CA ILE A 218 -36.19 -12.69 -21.91
C ILE A 218 -34.73 -13.01 -22.12
N VAL A 219 -34.32 -14.23 -21.83
CA VAL A 219 -32.94 -14.68 -21.92
C VAL A 219 -32.43 -14.67 -23.36
N LYS A 220 -33.23 -15.16 -24.31
CA LYS A 220 -32.84 -15.15 -25.73
C LYS A 220 -32.61 -13.72 -26.25
N LYS A 221 -33.36 -12.74 -25.74
CA LYS A 221 -33.23 -11.32 -26.11
C LYS A 221 -31.97 -10.68 -25.52
N LEU A 222 -31.63 -11.03 -24.27
CA LEU A 222 -30.50 -10.42 -23.58
C LEU A 222 -29.14 -11.05 -23.92
N TYR A 223 -29.10 -12.39 -24.01
CA TYR A 223 -27.83 -13.12 -24.08
C TYR A 223 -27.58 -13.79 -25.44
N GLY A 224 -28.54 -13.77 -26.34
CA GLY A 224 -28.38 -14.28 -27.68
C GLY A 224 -27.94 -15.76 -27.71
N LYS A 225 -26.92 -16.06 -28.53
CA LYS A 225 -26.42 -17.43 -28.72
C LYS A 225 -25.67 -18.02 -27.52
N HIS A 226 -25.12 -17.18 -26.63
CA HIS A 226 -24.29 -17.64 -25.50
C HIS A 226 -25.09 -18.18 -24.33
N TRP A 227 -26.43 -17.99 -24.32
CA TRP A 227 -27.26 -18.48 -23.22
C TRP A 227 -27.17 -20.01 -23.03
N ARG A 228 -27.18 -20.78 -24.12
CA ARG A 228 -27.17 -22.24 -24.04
C ARG A 228 -25.88 -22.77 -23.37
N SER A 229 -24.74 -22.15 -23.62
CA SER A 229 -23.47 -22.54 -22.99
C SER A 229 -23.43 -22.18 -21.51
N LEU A 230 -23.96 -21.01 -21.12
CA LEU A 230 -24.06 -20.60 -19.74
C LEU A 230 -24.98 -21.49 -18.91
N SER A 231 -26.18 -21.82 -19.44
CA SER A 231 -27.12 -22.67 -18.74
C SER A 231 -26.61 -24.12 -18.63
N ALA A 232 -25.96 -24.65 -19.66
CA ALA A 232 -25.39 -26.00 -19.62
C ALA A 232 -24.26 -26.13 -18.60
N SER A 233 -23.35 -25.14 -18.54
CA SER A 233 -22.25 -25.13 -17.54
C SER A 233 -22.72 -24.93 -16.11
N ALA A 234 -23.82 -24.18 -15.90
CA ALA A 234 -24.37 -23.95 -14.58
C ALA A 234 -25.21 -25.12 -14.03
N LEU A 235 -25.78 -25.94 -14.92
CA LEU A 235 -26.56 -27.15 -14.57
C LEU A 235 -25.68 -28.40 -14.44
N ALA A 236 -24.47 -28.38 -14.97
CA ALA A 236 -23.50 -29.45 -14.75
C ALA A 236 -22.96 -29.34 -13.30
N LYS A 237 -23.31 -30.31 -12.46
CA LYS A 237 -22.69 -30.47 -11.16
C LYS A 237 -21.20 -30.76 -11.33
N PRO A 238 -20.32 -30.31 -10.40
CA PRO A 238 -18.91 -30.66 -10.43
C PRO A 238 -18.66 -32.18 -10.43
N ASP A 239 -19.63 -33.00 -9.97
CA ASP A 239 -19.52 -34.44 -9.84
C ASP A 239 -20.19 -35.25 -10.98
N GLY A 240 -20.61 -34.61 -12.06
CA GLY A 240 -21.14 -35.30 -13.26
C GLY A 240 -22.55 -35.86 -13.14
N GLU A 241 -23.28 -35.69 -12.03
CA GLU A 241 -24.68 -36.05 -11.91
C GLU A 241 -25.60 -34.94 -12.41
N ALA A 242 -26.31 -35.20 -13.49
CA ALA A 242 -27.35 -34.30 -13.99
C ALA A 242 -28.54 -34.28 -13.01
N VAL A 243 -28.99 -33.10 -12.59
CA VAL A 243 -30.23 -32.94 -11.83
C VAL A 243 -31.40 -33.16 -12.83
N PRO A 244 -32.36 -34.07 -12.57
CA PRO A 244 -33.52 -34.21 -13.42
C PRO A 244 -34.35 -32.92 -13.39
N PRO A 245 -34.97 -32.52 -14.52
CA PRO A 245 -35.81 -31.32 -14.56
C PRO A 245 -37.06 -31.55 -13.71
N THR A 246 -37.34 -30.70 -12.77
CA THR A 246 -38.61 -30.58 -12.06
C THR A 246 -39.58 -29.72 -12.84
#